data_5e9b4d2d72c89ceceb1bf2c4c658b761
#
_entry.id   5e9b4d2d72c89ceceb1bf2c4c658b761
#
_cell.length_a   1.000
_cell.length_b   1.000
_cell.length_c   1.000
_cell.angle_alpha   90.00
_cell.angle_beta   90.00
_cell.angle_gamma   90.00
#
_symmetry.space_group_name_H-M   'P 1'
#
loop_
_entity.id
_entity.type
_entity.pdbx_description
1 polymer ?
#
loop_
_entity_poly.entity_id
_entity_poly.type
_entity_poly.pdbx_seq_one_letter_code
_entity_poly.pdbx_strand_id
1 'polypeptide(L)'
;MRYLIVCGGKIDKEFGLNEIKTDGIDAIIAADSGMDFLYENGVTPDIIVGDFDSATTKALEFFERKGQTEIHRLNPIKDDTDTEYAIRLAIREGARSIVMLGATGSRIDHVLGNISLLGIGLESGTDISIIDTNNRCLLYTSPSPRDVEESR
;
A
#
# COMPACT_ATOMS: atom_id res chain seq x y z
N MET A 1 9.14 11.03 -4.66
CA MET A 1 8.33 10.06 -5.43
C MET A 1 7.12 9.63 -4.60
N ARG A 2 6.02 9.43 -5.27
CA ARG A 2 4.78 9.02 -4.62
C ARG A 2 4.40 7.61 -5.06
N TYR A 3 4.22 6.71 -4.11
CA TYR A 3 3.86 5.32 -4.37
C TYR A 3 2.42 5.05 -3.94
N LEU A 4 1.73 4.24 -4.72
CA LEU A 4 0.42 3.70 -4.35
C LEU A 4 0.60 2.22 -4.03
N ILE A 5 0.12 1.80 -2.86
CA ILE A 5 0.12 0.39 -2.46
C ILE A 5 -1.32 -0.08 -2.45
N VAL A 6 -1.60 -1.13 -3.22
CA VAL A 6 -2.94 -1.72 -3.32
C VAL A 6 -2.95 -3.00 -2.50
N CYS A 7 -3.73 -3.00 -1.44
CA CYS A 7 -3.88 -4.14 -0.52
C CYS A 7 -5.13 -4.95 -0.86
N GLY A 8 -5.32 -6.08 -0.18
CA GLY A 8 -6.35 -7.04 -0.52
C GLY A 8 -7.76 -6.78 0.05
N GLY A 9 -7.96 -5.69 0.78
CA GLY A 9 -9.28 -5.36 1.29
C GLY A 9 -10.22 -4.88 0.18
N LYS A 10 -11.48 -4.69 0.52
CA LYS A 10 -12.48 -4.24 -0.43
C LYS A 10 -12.17 -2.83 -0.93
N ILE A 11 -12.23 -2.63 -2.24
CA ILE A 11 -12.00 -1.34 -2.87
C ILE A 11 -13.21 -1.00 -3.73
N ASP A 12 -13.78 0.20 -3.52
CA ASP A 12 -14.79 0.73 -4.42
C ASP A 12 -14.14 0.99 -5.78
N LYS A 13 -14.70 0.42 -6.83
CA LYS A 13 -14.10 0.44 -8.17
C LYS A 13 -13.86 1.85 -8.68
N GLU A 14 -14.89 2.70 -8.63
CA GLU A 14 -14.78 4.07 -9.14
C GLU A 14 -13.76 4.89 -8.35
N PHE A 15 -13.85 4.82 -7.03
CA PHE A 15 -12.92 5.53 -6.15
C PHE A 15 -11.48 5.05 -6.37
N GLY A 16 -11.28 3.73 -6.39
CA GLY A 16 -9.95 3.16 -6.57
C GLY A 16 -9.32 3.53 -7.90
N LEU A 17 -10.10 3.46 -8.99
CA LEU A 17 -9.59 3.84 -10.31
C LEU A 17 -9.27 5.33 -10.40
N ASN A 18 -10.07 6.18 -9.76
CA ASN A 18 -9.77 7.61 -9.73
C ASN A 18 -8.45 7.88 -9.00
N GLU A 19 -8.19 7.19 -7.91
CA GLU A 19 -6.93 7.35 -7.18
C GLU A 19 -5.72 6.86 -8.00
N ILE A 20 -5.88 5.75 -8.73
CA ILE A 20 -4.82 5.24 -9.59
C ILE A 20 -4.50 6.21 -10.71
N LYS A 21 -5.50 6.88 -11.25
CA LYS A 21 -5.35 7.85 -12.34
C LYS A 21 -4.92 9.23 -11.88
N THR A 22 -4.85 9.45 -10.57
CA THR A 22 -4.45 10.74 -10.02
C THR A 22 -3.02 11.05 -10.42
N ASP A 23 -2.79 12.27 -10.90
CA ASP A 23 -1.46 12.73 -11.27
C ASP A 23 -0.52 12.68 -10.07
N GLY A 24 0.71 12.31 -10.31
CA GLY A 24 1.73 12.26 -9.28
C GLY A 24 2.01 10.89 -8.68
N ILE A 25 1.29 9.85 -9.08
CA ILE A 25 1.64 8.48 -8.71
C ILE A 25 2.79 8.03 -9.60
N ASP A 26 3.93 7.74 -9.00
CA ASP A 26 5.13 7.34 -9.72
C ASP A 26 5.24 5.82 -9.87
N ALA A 27 4.71 5.07 -8.89
CA ALA A 27 4.77 3.61 -8.94
C ALA A 27 3.62 2.99 -8.17
N ILE A 28 3.23 1.79 -8.57
CA ILE A 28 2.16 1.01 -7.95
C ILE A 28 2.72 -0.32 -7.48
N ILE A 29 2.52 -0.61 -6.20
CA ILE A 29 2.87 -1.90 -5.62
C ILE A 29 1.58 -2.61 -5.21
N ALA A 30 1.41 -3.85 -5.65
CA ALA A 30 0.31 -4.69 -5.19
C ALA A 30 0.81 -5.59 -4.06
N ALA A 31 0.13 -5.57 -2.94
CA ALA A 31 0.43 -6.44 -1.82
C ALA A 31 -0.56 -7.60 -1.83
N ASP A 32 -0.06 -8.81 -2.07
CA ASP A 32 -0.82 -10.05 -2.13
C ASP A 32 -2.06 -9.93 -3.04
N SER A 33 -3.25 -10.16 -2.52
CA SER A 33 -4.48 -10.14 -3.32
C SER A 33 -4.88 -8.76 -3.85
N GLY A 34 -4.16 -7.71 -3.48
CA GLY A 34 -4.36 -6.39 -4.10
C GLY A 34 -4.12 -6.41 -5.61
N MET A 35 -3.34 -7.37 -6.10
CA MET A 35 -3.13 -7.54 -7.54
C MET A 35 -4.43 -7.91 -8.28
N ASP A 36 -5.39 -8.53 -7.61
CA ASP A 36 -6.65 -8.93 -8.24
C ASP A 36 -7.47 -7.72 -8.68
N PHE A 37 -7.54 -6.69 -7.85
CA PHE A 37 -8.21 -5.44 -8.22
C PHE A 37 -7.58 -4.82 -9.47
N LEU A 38 -6.26 -4.79 -9.51
CA LEU A 38 -5.55 -4.23 -10.65
C LEU A 38 -5.75 -5.06 -11.91
N TYR A 39 -5.72 -6.38 -11.79
CA TYR A 39 -5.95 -7.27 -12.90
C TYR A 39 -7.37 -7.11 -13.48
N GLU A 40 -8.38 -7.08 -12.62
CA GLU A 40 -9.77 -6.96 -13.04
C GLU A 40 -10.05 -5.62 -13.74
N ASN A 41 -9.28 -4.60 -13.45
CA ASN A 41 -9.49 -3.26 -13.98
C ASN A 41 -8.44 -2.83 -15.02
N GLY A 42 -7.63 -3.76 -15.49
CA GLY A 42 -6.69 -3.51 -16.58
C GLY A 42 -5.51 -2.60 -16.21
N VAL A 43 -5.12 -2.58 -14.95
CA VAL A 43 -4.00 -1.77 -14.47
C VAL A 43 -2.81 -2.68 -14.18
N THR A 44 -1.64 -2.33 -14.72
CA THR A 44 -0.43 -3.09 -14.50
C THR A 44 0.37 -2.49 -13.34
N PRO A 45 0.59 -3.23 -12.24
CA PRO A 45 1.45 -2.72 -11.18
C PRO A 45 2.92 -2.78 -11.59
N ASP A 46 3.73 -1.95 -10.96
CA ASP A 46 5.18 -2.00 -11.15
C ASP A 46 5.81 -3.15 -10.37
N ILE A 47 5.27 -3.44 -9.18
CA ILE A 47 5.78 -4.47 -8.29
C ILE A 47 4.60 -5.21 -7.67
N ILE A 48 4.73 -6.54 -7.53
CA ILE A 48 3.82 -7.37 -6.76
C ILE A 48 4.62 -8.04 -5.66
N VAL A 49 4.13 -7.98 -4.43
CA VAL A 49 4.77 -8.65 -3.29
C VAL A 49 3.78 -9.60 -2.62
N GLY A 50 4.26 -10.75 -2.16
CA GLY A 50 3.44 -11.71 -1.46
C GLY A 50 4.08 -13.07 -1.33
N ASP A 51 3.54 -13.92 -0.48
CA ASP A 51 3.98 -15.31 -0.37
C ASP A 51 3.26 -16.21 -1.38
N PHE A 52 2.05 -15.80 -1.82
CA PHE A 52 1.25 -16.49 -2.83
C PHE A 52 0.87 -17.94 -2.47
N ASP A 53 0.88 -18.25 -1.18
CA ASP A 53 0.61 -19.60 -0.69
C ASP A 53 -0.82 -20.09 -0.98
N SER A 54 -1.78 -19.19 -0.88
CA SER A 54 -3.19 -19.59 -0.87
C SER A 54 -3.87 -19.50 -2.22
N ALA A 55 -3.21 -18.97 -3.24
CA ALA A 55 -3.88 -18.81 -4.53
C ALA A 55 -2.91 -18.67 -5.66
N THR A 56 -2.95 -19.65 -6.54
CA THR A 56 -2.54 -19.44 -7.91
C THR A 56 -3.61 -18.57 -8.52
N THR A 57 -3.40 -17.29 -8.57
CA THR A 57 -4.39 -16.40 -9.12
C THR A 57 -4.12 -16.20 -10.60
N LYS A 58 -5.20 -16.00 -11.36
CA LYS A 58 -5.09 -15.61 -12.76
C LYS A 58 -4.29 -14.32 -12.90
N ALA A 59 -4.44 -13.44 -11.91
CA ALA A 59 -3.72 -12.18 -11.88
C ALA A 59 -2.21 -12.38 -11.85
N LEU A 60 -1.73 -13.23 -10.95
CA LEU A 60 -0.28 -13.48 -10.83
C LEU A 60 0.28 -14.07 -12.12
N GLU A 61 -0.38 -15.08 -12.67
CA GLU A 61 0.04 -15.71 -13.93
C GLU A 61 0.07 -14.70 -15.08
N PHE A 62 -0.96 -13.85 -15.16
CA PHE A 62 -1.05 -12.83 -16.19
C PHE A 62 0.12 -11.85 -16.12
N PHE A 63 0.40 -11.33 -14.92
CA PHE A 63 1.49 -10.35 -14.76
C PHE A 63 2.86 -10.98 -14.93
N GLU A 64 3.04 -12.24 -14.53
CA GLU A 64 4.29 -12.97 -14.81
C GLU A 64 4.53 -13.10 -16.31
N ARG A 65 3.51 -13.49 -17.06
CA ARG A 65 3.63 -13.64 -18.52
C ARG A 65 3.87 -12.33 -19.23
N LYS A 66 3.23 -11.26 -18.74
CA LYS A 66 3.37 -9.93 -19.33
C LYS A 66 4.80 -9.40 -19.19
N GLY A 67 5.49 -9.77 -18.12
CA GLY A 67 6.90 -9.44 -17.92
C GLY A 67 7.21 -7.99 -17.63
N GLN A 68 6.21 -7.18 -17.31
CA GLN A 68 6.39 -5.76 -17.00
C GLN A 68 6.36 -5.46 -15.50
N THR A 69 6.12 -6.48 -14.68
CA THR A 69 5.96 -6.35 -13.24
C THR A 69 7.06 -7.12 -12.54
N GLU A 70 7.73 -6.46 -11.61
CA GLU A 70 8.70 -7.10 -10.73
C GLU A 70 7.95 -7.85 -9.63
N ILE A 71 8.26 -9.13 -9.45
CA ILE A 71 7.55 -9.98 -8.49
C ILE A 71 8.49 -10.37 -7.35
N HIS A 72 8.12 -10.00 -6.13
CA HIS A 72 8.84 -10.34 -4.92
C HIS A 72 8.09 -11.45 -4.19
N ARG A 73 8.61 -12.68 -4.26
CA ARG A 73 8.03 -13.81 -3.53
C ARG A 73 8.61 -13.83 -2.14
N LEU A 74 7.73 -13.75 -1.15
CA LEU A 74 8.13 -13.66 0.24
C LEU A 74 8.04 -15.02 0.91
N ASN A 75 8.91 -15.24 1.90
CA ASN A 75 8.86 -16.45 2.70
C ASN A 75 7.68 -16.36 3.68
N PRO A 76 6.74 -17.33 3.66
CA PRO A 76 5.58 -17.28 4.55
C PRO A 76 5.92 -17.37 6.05
N ILE A 77 7.13 -17.78 6.40
CA ILE A 77 7.56 -17.93 7.81
C ILE A 77 8.18 -16.66 8.37
N LYS A 78 8.32 -15.62 7.57
CA LYS A 78 8.93 -14.36 8.03
C LYS A 78 7.98 -13.57 8.95
N ASP A 79 8.55 -12.63 9.70
CA ASP A 79 7.82 -11.83 10.67
C ASP A 79 6.99 -10.69 10.03
N ASP A 80 7.40 -10.20 8.87
CA ASP A 80 6.74 -9.06 8.23
C ASP A 80 5.54 -9.49 7.41
N THR A 81 4.47 -8.68 7.44
CA THR A 81 3.34 -8.87 6.52
C THR A 81 3.73 -8.41 5.11
N ASP A 82 2.96 -8.83 4.12
CA ASP A 82 3.17 -8.39 2.73
C ASP A 82 3.06 -6.87 2.62
N THR A 83 2.11 -6.28 3.33
CA THR A 83 1.90 -4.84 3.33
C THR A 83 3.08 -4.11 3.95
N GLU A 84 3.61 -4.60 5.07
CA GLU A 84 4.79 -4.01 5.69
C GLU A 84 5.99 -4.07 4.75
N TYR A 85 6.21 -5.21 4.11
CA TYR A 85 7.28 -5.35 3.13
C TYR A 85 7.14 -4.33 2.01
N ALA A 86 5.91 -4.18 1.48
CA ALA A 86 5.64 -3.22 0.40
C ALA A 86 5.97 -1.79 0.82
N ILE A 87 5.60 -1.41 2.05
CA ILE A 87 5.90 -0.08 2.58
C ILE A 87 7.41 0.13 2.67
N ARG A 88 8.13 -0.83 3.26
CA ARG A 88 9.58 -0.72 3.43
C ARG A 88 10.30 -0.71 2.08
N LEU A 89 9.81 -1.48 1.12
CA LEU A 89 10.36 -1.48 -0.24
C LEU A 89 10.18 -0.11 -0.90
N ALA A 90 8.98 0.47 -0.81
CA ALA A 90 8.71 1.78 -1.37
C ALA A 90 9.64 2.84 -0.77
N ILE A 91 9.87 2.80 0.53
CA ILE A 91 10.76 3.73 1.21
C ILE A 91 12.20 3.55 0.72
N ARG A 92 12.66 2.31 0.56
CA ARG A 92 14.01 2.03 0.02
C ARG A 92 14.18 2.56 -1.40
N GLU A 93 13.11 2.52 -2.18
CA GLU A 93 13.11 3.01 -3.57
C GLU A 93 12.99 4.52 -3.66
N GLY A 94 12.89 5.21 -2.53
CA GLY A 94 12.88 6.66 -2.49
C GLY A 94 11.51 7.30 -2.37
N ALA A 95 10.50 6.54 -1.95
CA ALA A 95 9.17 7.11 -1.75
C ALA A 95 9.18 8.15 -0.64
N ARG A 96 8.61 9.32 -0.91
CA ARG A 96 8.38 10.34 0.10
C ARG A 96 6.93 10.37 0.55
N SER A 97 6.05 9.81 -0.25
CA SER A 97 4.63 9.73 0.03
C SER A 97 4.11 8.37 -0.41
N ILE A 98 3.35 7.73 0.43
CA ILE A 98 2.72 6.44 0.16
C ILE A 98 1.23 6.56 0.46
N VAL A 99 0.41 6.15 -0.50
CA VAL A 99 -1.04 6.08 -0.35
C VAL A 99 -1.44 4.61 -0.43
N MET A 100 -2.22 4.13 0.52
CA MET A 100 -2.66 2.74 0.58
C MET A 100 -4.15 2.63 0.26
N LEU A 101 -4.48 1.81 -0.74
CA LEU A 101 -5.85 1.43 -1.08
C LEU A 101 -6.09 -0.02 -0.65
N GLY A 102 -7.33 -0.33 -0.24
CA GLY A 102 -7.66 -1.70 0.13
C GLY A 102 -7.09 -2.13 1.47
N ALA A 103 -6.63 -1.19 2.26
CA ALA A 103 -6.12 -1.46 3.60
C ALA A 103 -7.25 -1.47 4.65
N THR A 104 -8.45 -1.08 4.26
CA THR A 104 -9.68 -1.17 5.06
C THR A 104 -10.65 -2.11 4.35
N GLY A 105 -11.87 -2.27 4.89
CA GLY A 105 -12.87 -3.13 4.24
C GLY A 105 -12.57 -4.61 4.33
N SER A 106 -11.81 -5.01 5.34
CA SER A 106 -11.47 -6.40 5.63
C SER A 106 -11.71 -6.69 7.12
N ARG A 107 -11.15 -7.77 7.63
CA ARG A 107 -11.27 -8.07 9.07
C ARG A 107 -10.67 -6.93 9.89
N ILE A 108 -11.28 -6.66 11.05
CA ILE A 108 -10.83 -5.55 11.91
C ILE A 108 -9.38 -5.72 12.35
N ASP A 109 -8.95 -6.96 12.62
CA ASP A 109 -7.57 -7.21 13.02
C ASP A 109 -6.58 -6.82 11.91
N HIS A 110 -6.92 -7.08 10.65
CA HIS A 110 -6.10 -6.65 9.51
C HIS A 110 -6.07 -5.13 9.39
N VAL A 111 -7.23 -4.48 9.59
CA VAL A 111 -7.32 -3.03 9.52
C VAL A 111 -6.46 -2.38 10.61
N LEU A 112 -6.54 -2.89 11.85
CA LEU A 112 -5.73 -2.38 12.94
C LEU A 112 -4.24 -2.59 12.68
N GLY A 113 -3.87 -3.75 12.13
CA GLY A 113 -2.49 -4.02 11.72
C GLY A 113 -2.00 -3.02 10.69
N ASN A 114 -2.82 -2.72 9.68
CA ASN A 114 -2.46 -1.74 8.65
C ASN A 114 -2.32 -0.33 9.22
N ILE A 115 -3.21 0.05 10.15
CA ILE A 115 -3.11 1.35 10.82
C ILE A 115 -1.80 1.46 11.59
N SER A 116 -1.39 0.38 12.28
CA SER A 116 -0.15 0.40 13.04
C SER A 116 1.08 0.58 12.15
N LEU A 117 1.00 0.18 10.89
CA LEU A 117 2.10 0.35 9.93
C LEU A 117 2.34 1.82 9.58
N LEU A 118 1.38 2.71 9.82
CA LEU A 118 1.57 4.14 9.60
C LEU A 118 2.73 4.69 10.45
N GLY A 119 3.06 4.04 11.57
CA GLY A 119 4.20 4.41 12.39
C GLY A 119 5.54 4.32 11.66
N ILE A 120 5.65 3.47 10.66
CA ILE A 120 6.87 3.35 9.86
C ILE A 120 7.15 4.68 9.15
N GLY A 121 6.11 5.35 8.70
CA GLY A 121 6.24 6.65 8.06
C GLY A 121 6.83 7.71 8.98
N LEU A 122 6.40 7.71 10.24
CA LEU A 122 6.95 8.65 11.22
C LEU A 122 8.45 8.44 11.46
N GLU A 123 8.87 7.18 11.52
CA GLU A 123 10.27 6.84 11.75
C GLU A 123 11.15 7.19 10.55
N SER A 124 10.62 7.02 9.35
CA SER A 124 11.40 7.18 8.11
C SER A 124 11.26 8.56 7.47
N GLY A 125 10.37 9.40 7.96
CA GLY A 125 10.11 10.71 7.35
C GLY A 125 9.29 10.61 6.07
N THR A 126 8.52 9.54 5.90
CA THR A 126 7.67 9.31 4.73
C THR A 126 6.21 9.52 5.13
N ASP A 127 5.47 10.27 4.31
CA ASP A 127 4.04 10.45 4.53
C ASP A 127 3.30 9.20 4.07
N ILE A 128 2.66 8.49 5.00
CA ILE A 128 1.86 7.32 4.68
C ILE A 128 0.41 7.59 5.06
N SER A 129 -0.50 7.37 4.13
CA SER A 129 -1.93 7.50 4.39
C SER A 129 -2.69 6.28 3.89
N ILE A 130 -3.76 5.94 4.61
CA ILE A 130 -4.72 4.93 4.21
C ILE A 130 -5.97 5.66 3.76
N ILE A 131 -6.46 5.35 2.57
CA ILE A 131 -7.65 5.98 2.03
C ILE A 131 -8.69 4.95 1.64
N ASP A 132 -9.95 5.31 1.84
CA ASP A 132 -11.09 4.62 1.26
C ASP A 132 -12.15 5.67 0.92
N THR A 133 -13.33 5.22 0.46
CA THR A 133 -14.39 6.12 0.01
C THR A 133 -14.79 7.15 1.07
N ASN A 134 -14.70 6.77 2.34
CA ASN A 134 -15.21 7.59 3.45
C ASN A 134 -14.11 8.16 4.34
N ASN A 135 -12.87 7.68 4.21
CA ASN A 135 -11.83 7.97 5.19
C ASN A 135 -10.49 8.28 4.53
N ARG A 136 -9.76 9.16 5.21
CA ARG A 136 -8.32 9.32 4.99
C ARG A 136 -7.67 9.25 6.37
N CYS A 137 -6.92 8.19 6.60
CA CYS A 137 -6.25 7.94 7.88
C CYS A 137 -4.75 8.14 7.71
N LEU A 138 -4.19 9.01 8.52
CA LEU A 138 -2.75 9.24 8.53
C LEU A 138 -2.30 9.47 9.97
N LEU A 139 -1.05 9.17 10.23
CA LEU A 139 -0.46 9.37 11.54
C LEU A 139 0.60 10.47 11.41
N TYR A 140 0.54 11.45 12.27
CA TYR A 140 1.52 12.51 12.32
C TYR A 140 1.78 12.92 13.77
N THR A 141 2.95 13.51 14.02
CA THR A 141 3.28 13.99 15.35
C THR A 141 2.58 15.32 15.59
N SER A 142 1.66 15.35 16.55
CA SER A 142 1.09 16.61 16.99
C SER A 142 2.16 17.41 17.75
N PRO A 143 2.32 18.70 17.49
CA PRO A 143 3.22 19.49 18.31
C PRO A 143 2.70 19.53 19.75
N SER A 144 3.63 19.44 20.72
CA SER A 144 3.27 19.61 22.11
C SER A 144 2.87 21.08 22.34
N PRO A 145 2.12 21.38 23.41
CA PRO A 145 1.81 22.78 23.72
C PRO A 145 3.06 23.66 23.80
N ARG A 146 4.16 23.11 24.27
CA ARG A 146 5.42 23.81 24.34
C ARG A 146 5.97 24.16 22.95
N ASP A 147 5.91 23.20 22.01
CA ASP A 147 6.38 23.41 20.65
C ASP A 147 5.53 24.46 19.94
N VAL A 148 4.24 24.45 20.18
CA VAL A 148 3.32 25.46 19.63
C VAL A 148 3.66 26.84 20.15
N GLU A 149 4.00 26.98 21.44
CA GLU A 149 4.41 28.24 22.02
C GLU A 149 5.73 28.76 21.43
N GLU A 150 6.67 27.86 21.22
CA GLU A 150 7.96 28.21 20.62
C GLU A 150 7.84 28.65 19.17
N SER A 151 6.87 28.13 18.44
CA SER A 151 6.67 28.46 17.03
C SER A 151 5.94 29.77 16.79
N ARG A 152 5.51 30.44 17.84
CA ARG A 152 4.87 31.76 17.77
C ARG A 152 5.91 32.89 17.87
#